data_9cdfbb6bac098a2e3ecbdada2ee0cb7f
#
_entry.id   9cdfbb6bac098a2e3ecbdada2ee0cb7f
#
_cell.length_a   1.000
_cell.length_b   1.000
_cell.length_c   1.000
_cell.angle_alpha   90.00
_cell.angle_beta   90.00
_cell.angle_gamma   90.00
#
_symmetry.space_group_name_H-M   'P 1'
#
loop_
_entity.id
_entity.type
_entity.pdbx_description
1 polymer ?
#
loop_
_entity_poly.entity_id
_entity_poly.type
_entity_poly.pdbx_seq_one_letter_code
_entity_poly.pdbx_strand_id
1 'polypeptide(L)'
;MKCALVTGGSRGIGRAVCLELAAAGYYILINYRSGEEAAIQTLDSIRQQGGDGELLPFDVGDKEQVQQRLTAWLESDTDRYIEVLVNNAGIKDDALLLWMEDAQWSDVIRTNLDSFFYVTRVVLNGMLLRKYGRIINVVSLAGLKGQAGQTNYSAAKAGVIGATKALAAEVGRHGITVNAVAPGFIHTDMTEGMNEKEIKVLIPVRRFGLPEEVAFAVGFLASPRASYITAEVLSINGGLYS
;
A
#
# COMPACT_ATOMS: atom_id res chain seq x y z
N MET A 1 15.21 8.18 -14.20
CA MET A 1 14.15 8.86 -13.40
C MET A 1 13.78 7.94 -12.25
N LYS A 2 13.67 8.44 -11.00
CA LYS A 2 13.26 7.64 -9.84
C LYS A 2 11.74 7.55 -9.80
N CYS A 3 11.18 6.39 -10.02
CA CYS A 3 9.72 6.21 -10.07
C CYS A 3 9.19 5.46 -8.85
N ALA A 4 8.06 5.89 -8.33
CA ALA A 4 7.31 5.21 -7.28
C ALA A 4 5.89 4.88 -7.76
N LEU A 5 5.49 3.61 -7.66
CA LEU A 5 4.12 3.17 -7.89
C LEU A 5 3.38 3.06 -6.56
N VAL A 6 2.26 3.75 -6.46
CA VAL A 6 1.36 3.66 -5.30
C VAL A 6 0.02 3.10 -5.75
N THR A 7 -0.32 1.89 -5.34
CA THR A 7 -1.63 1.33 -5.65
C THR A 7 -2.70 1.93 -4.73
N GLY A 8 -3.86 2.28 -5.31
CA GLY A 8 -4.90 3.00 -4.58
C GLY A 8 -4.46 4.41 -4.14
N GLY A 9 -3.69 5.11 -5.00
CA GLY A 9 -3.08 6.41 -4.70
C GLY A 9 -4.02 7.62 -4.77
N SER A 10 -5.31 7.43 -5.10
CA SER A 10 -6.24 8.54 -5.34
C SER A 10 -6.75 9.24 -4.07
N ARG A 11 -6.77 8.57 -2.91
CA ARG A 11 -7.34 9.08 -1.66
C ARG A 11 -6.71 8.46 -0.42
N GLY A 12 -7.09 8.98 0.76
CA GLY A 12 -6.68 8.45 2.07
C GLY A 12 -5.18 8.28 2.23
N ILE A 13 -4.76 7.15 2.76
CA ILE A 13 -3.33 6.81 2.98
C ILE A 13 -2.56 6.84 1.66
N GLY A 14 -3.13 6.27 0.58
CA GLY A 14 -2.46 6.23 -0.72
C GLY A 14 -2.14 7.62 -1.27
N ARG A 15 -3.09 8.58 -1.16
CA ARG A 15 -2.86 9.97 -1.54
C ARG A 15 -1.74 10.62 -0.72
N ALA A 16 -1.77 10.45 0.61
CA ALA A 16 -0.73 11.00 1.48
C ALA A 16 0.66 10.42 1.14
N VAL A 17 0.74 9.13 0.85
CA VAL A 17 1.97 8.46 0.39
C VAL A 17 2.45 9.02 -0.95
N CYS A 18 1.55 9.27 -1.90
CA CYS A 18 1.91 9.89 -3.18
C CYS A 18 2.56 11.27 -2.97
N LEU A 19 1.99 12.11 -2.10
CA LEU A 19 2.52 13.44 -1.78
C LEU A 19 3.89 13.35 -1.07
N GLU A 20 4.03 12.46 -0.11
CA GLU A 20 5.28 12.24 0.64
C GLU A 20 6.42 11.80 -0.29
N LEU A 21 6.16 10.82 -1.16
CA LEU A 21 7.16 10.32 -2.09
C LEU A 21 7.49 11.35 -3.20
N ALA A 22 6.52 12.15 -3.64
CA ALA A 22 6.75 13.25 -4.55
C ALA A 22 7.66 14.32 -3.94
N ALA A 23 7.44 14.69 -2.67
CA ALA A 23 8.31 15.60 -1.92
C ALA A 23 9.73 15.05 -1.75
N ALA A 24 9.89 13.71 -1.70
CA ALA A 24 11.17 13.03 -1.70
C ALA A 24 11.85 12.94 -3.09
N GLY A 25 11.25 13.52 -4.13
CA GLY A 25 11.80 13.62 -5.49
C GLY A 25 11.50 12.41 -6.39
N TYR A 26 10.53 11.58 -6.05
CA TYR A 26 10.06 10.51 -6.92
C TYR A 26 9.05 11.02 -7.94
N TYR A 27 9.11 10.51 -9.17
CA TYR A 27 8.02 10.58 -10.14
C TYR A 27 6.95 9.57 -9.76
N ILE A 28 5.70 10.00 -9.59
CA ILE A 28 4.65 9.19 -8.97
C ILE A 28 3.73 8.57 -10.02
N LEU A 29 3.60 7.24 -9.97
CA LEU A 29 2.58 6.50 -10.70
C LEU A 29 1.40 6.30 -9.77
N ILE A 30 0.32 7.04 -10.01
CA ILE A 30 -0.89 7.01 -9.20
C ILE A 30 -1.81 5.94 -9.77
N ASN A 31 -1.82 4.74 -9.16
CA ASN A 31 -2.80 3.74 -9.56
C ASN A 31 -4.15 3.98 -8.85
N TYR A 32 -5.21 3.77 -9.60
CA TYR A 32 -6.60 3.74 -9.12
C TYR A 32 -7.45 2.82 -9.99
N ARG A 33 -8.57 2.32 -9.45
CA ARG A 33 -9.56 1.54 -10.21
C ARG A 33 -10.75 2.40 -10.61
N SER A 34 -11.21 3.23 -9.69
CA SER A 34 -12.34 4.14 -9.83
C SER A 34 -12.02 5.46 -9.14
N GLY A 35 -12.80 6.50 -9.38
CA GLY A 35 -12.57 7.81 -8.78
C GLY A 35 -11.44 8.57 -9.46
N GLU A 36 -11.49 8.67 -10.79
CA GLU A 36 -10.51 9.40 -11.62
C GLU A 36 -10.34 10.83 -11.17
N GLU A 37 -11.42 11.52 -10.82
CA GLU A 37 -11.39 12.89 -10.34
C GLU A 37 -10.52 13.06 -9.07
N ALA A 38 -10.63 12.12 -8.11
CA ALA A 38 -9.79 12.12 -6.91
C ALA A 38 -8.31 11.84 -7.25
N ALA A 39 -8.06 10.99 -8.26
CA ALA A 39 -6.70 10.75 -8.73
C ALA A 39 -6.10 11.97 -9.43
N ILE A 40 -6.88 12.70 -10.22
CA ILE A 40 -6.50 13.98 -10.83
C ILE A 40 -6.17 15.01 -9.74
N GLN A 41 -7.01 15.16 -8.72
CA GLN A 41 -6.76 16.06 -7.59
C GLN A 41 -5.45 15.71 -6.84
N THR A 42 -5.13 14.43 -6.72
CA THR A 42 -3.86 13.98 -6.13
C THR A 42 -2.68 14.40 -7.01
N LEU A 43 -2.76 14.19 -8.32
CA LEU A 43 -1.74 14.59 -9.27
C LEU A 43 -1.52 16.11 -9.30
N ASP A 44 -2.61 16.87 -9.30
CA ASP A 44 -2.56 18.35 -9.26
C ASP A 44 -1.90 18.84 -7.97
N SER A 45 -2.19 18.20 -6.84
CA SER A 45 -1.54 18.53 -5.56
C SER A 45 -0.04 18.24 -5.59
N ILE A 46 0.39 17.16 -6.23
CA ILE A 46 1.81 16.84 -6.44
C ILE A 46 2.48 17.94 -7.27
N ARG A 47 1.86 18.33 -8.38
CA ARG A 47 2.40 19.36 -9.29
C ARG A 47 2.46 20.73 -8.65
N GLN A 48 1.46 21.11 -7.86
CA GLN A 48 1.47 22.36 -7.10
C GLN A 48 2.60 22.44 -6.08
N GLN A 49 3.10 21.28 -5.59
CA GLN A 49 4.23 21.19 -4.67
C GLN A 49 5.58 21.03 -5.39
N GLY A 50 5.60 21.15 -6.73
CA GLY A 50 6.82 21.06 -7.54
C GLY A 50 7.26 19.63 -7.88
N GLY A 51 6.46 18.62 -7.56
CA GLY A 51 6.65 17.24 -7.99
C GLY A 51 6.01 16.97 -9.36
N ASP A 52 6.09 15.73 -9.83
CA ASP A 52 5.39 15.29 -11.04
C ASP A 52 5.01 13.81 -10.95
N GLY A 53 4.13 13.39 -11.85
CA GLY A 53 3.61 12.03 -11.91
C GLY A 53 2.63 11.84 -13.05
N GLU A 54 2.07 10.66 -13.12
CA GLU A 54 1.01 10.31 -14.06
C GLU A 54 -0.02 9.36 -13.46
N LEU A 55 -1.20 9.32 -14.07
CA LEU A 55 -2.30 8.45 -13.69
C LEU A 55 -2.14 7.09 -14.38
N LEU A 56 -2.28 6.01 -13.63
CA LEU A 56 -2.15 4.65 -14.14
C LEU A 56 -3.37 3.80 -13.73
N PRO A 57 -4.51 3.92 -14.47
CA PRO A 57 -5.75 3.25 -14.13
C PRO A 57 -5.71 1.75 -14.45
N PHE A 58 -5.92 0.91 -13.43
CA PHE A 58 -6.20 -0.54 -13.53
C PHE A 58 -6.74 -1.09 -12.21
N ASP A 59 -7.49 -2.20 -12.28
CA ASP A 59 -7.87 -2.97 -11.09
C ASP A 59 -6.71 -3.87 -10.67
N VAL A 60 -6.20 -3.66 -9.45
CA VAL A 60 -5.10 -4.46 -8.89
C VAL A 60 -5.48 -5.93 -8.67
N GLY A 61 -6.77 -6.23 -8.54
CA GLY A 61 -7.31 -7.58 -8.44
C GLY A 61 -7.48 -8.28 -9.78
N ASP A 62 -7.30 -7.58 -10.90
CA ASP A 62 -7.36 -8.12 -12.25
C ASP A 62 -5.93 -8.35 -12.78
N LYS A 63 -5.52 -9.60 -12.80
CA LYS A 63 -4.16 -10.00 -13.19
C LYS A 63 -3.81 -9.55 -14.61
N GLU A 64 -4.75 -9.64 -15.54
CA GLU A 64 -4.57 -9.28 -16.95
C GLU A 64 -4.36 -7.77 -17.10
N GLN A 65 -5.19 -6.96 -16.45
CA GLN A 65 -5.03 -5.50 -16.43
C GLN A 65 -3.70 -5.09 -15.81
N VAL A 66 -3.32 -5.66 -14.66
CA VAL A 66 -2.03 -5.40 -14.00
C VAL A 66 -0.89 -5.68 -14.96
N GLN A 67 -0.86 -6.87 -15.57
CA GLN A 67 0.19 -7.26 -16.50
C GLN A 67 0.25 -6.31 -17.70
N GLN A 68 -0.88 -6.05 -18.36
CA GLN A 68 -0.95 -5.22 -19.56
C GLN A 68 -0.53 -3.78 -19.28
N ARG A 69 -1.07 -3.15 -18.23
CA ARG A 69 -0.83 -1.74 -17.96
C ARG A 69 0.59 -1.48 -17.45
N LEU A 70 1.09 -2.31 -16.55
CA LEU A 70 2.45 -2.15 -16.04
C LEU A 70 3.50 -2.49 -17.09
N THR A 71 3.30 -3.55 -17.88
CA THR A 71 4.24 -3.89 -18.97
C THR A 71 4.27 -2.79 -20.03
N ALA A 72 3.13 -2.29 -20.48
CA ALA A 72 3.05 -1.20 -21.43
C ALA A 72 3.77 0.07 -20.94
N TRP A 73 3.63 0.39 -19.64
CA TRP A 73 4.33 1.52 -19.03
C TRP A 73 5.85 1.30 -18.99
N LEU A 74 6.30 0.13 -18.57
CA LEU A 74 7.72 -0.23 -18.47
C LEU A 74 8.41 -0.27 -19.82
N GLU A 75 7.71 -0.74 -20.86
CA GLU A 75 8.24 -0.86 -22.23
C GLU A 75 8.21 0.46 -23.02
N SER A 76 7.47 1.47 -22.55
CA SER A 76 7.39 2.76 -23.23
C SER A 76 8.72 3.53 -23.23
N ASP A 77 9.66 3.16 -22.37
CA ASP A 77 11.02 3.71 -22.30
C ASP A 77 11.93 2.68 -21.58
N THR A 78 13.02 2.29 -22.22
CA THR A 78 13.94 1.24 -21.72
C THR A 78 14.66 1.61 -20.42
N ASP A 79 14.74 2.91 -20.09
CA ASP A 79 15.33 3.38 -18.83
C ASP A 79 14.35 3.46 -17.67
N ARG A 80 13.06 3.18 -17.92
CA ARG A 80 12.03 3.18 -16.87
C ARG A 80 12.11 1.92 -16.01
N TYR A 81 12.06 2.10 -14.71
CA TYR A 81 11.76 1.05 -13.75
C TYR A 81 11.14 1.66 -12.51
N ILE A 82 10.39 0.87 -11.78
CA ILE A 82 9.74 1.29 -10.54
C ILE A 82 10.72 0.98 -9.40
N GLU A 83 11.28 2.03 -8.81
CA GLU A 83 12.26 1.94 -7.70
C GLU A 83 11.57 1.69 -6.37
N VAL A 84 10.37 2.27 -6.18
CA VAL A 84 9.54 2.12 -5.00
C VAL A 84 8.17 1.59 -5.38
N LEU A 85 7.75 0.50 -4.76
CA LEU A 85 6.40 -0.03 -4.87
C LEU A 85 5.70 0.07 -3.51
N VAL A 86 4.55 0.74 -3.48
CA VAL A 86 3.67 0.76 -2.31
C VAL A 86 2.37 0.03 -2.64
N ASN A 87 2.23 -1.19 -2.12
CA ASN A 87 1.01 -1.97 -2.21
C ASN A 87 0.04 -1.48 -1.13
N ASN A 88 -0.80 -0.49 -1.49
CA ASN A 88 -1.74 0.16 -0.59
C ASN A 88 -3.20 -0.14 -0.93
N ALA A 89 -3.54 -0.40 -2.19
CA ALA A 89 -4.92 -0.70 -2.59
C ALA A 89 -5.53 -1.81 -1.74
N GLY A 90 -6.78 -1.60 -1.32
CA GLY A 90 -7.49 -2.59 -0.52
C GLY A 90 -8.95 -2.20 -0.31
N ILE A 91 -9.77 -3.19 -0.01
CA ILE A 91 -11.20 -3.04 0.32
C ILE A 91 -11.50 -3.77 1.63
N LYS A 92 -12.59 -3.37 2.28
CA LYS A 92 -13.25 -4.11 3.37
C LYS A 92 -14.64 -4.48 2.90
N ASP A 93 -15.06 -5.66 3.30
CA ASP A 93 -16.46 -6.09 3.22
C ASP A 93 -16.71 -7.01 4.42
N ASP A 94 -17.17 -6.38 5.51
CA ASP A 94 -17.16 -6.96 6.85
C ASP A 94 -18.46 -7.74 7.08
N ALA A 95 -18.34 -8.99 7.52
CA ALA A 95 -19.44 -9.84 7.98
C ALA A 95 -18.93 -10.88 8.97
N LEU A 96 -19.79 -11.34 9.90
CA LEU A 96 -19.47 -12.51 10.71
C LEU A 96 -19.38 -13.74 9.80
N LEU A 97 -18.40 -14.60 10.02
CA LEU A 97 -18.06 -15.71 9.12
C LEU A 97 -19.26 -16.58 8.72
N LEU A 98 -20.21 -16.81 9.66
CA LEU A 98 -21.39 -17.62 9.39
C LEU A 98 -22.32 -17.01 8.32
N TRP A 99 -22.30 -15.68 8.17
CA TRP A 99 -23.16 -14.93 7.24
C TRP A 99 -22.37 -14.24 6.13
N MET A 100 -21.05 -14.50 6.07
CA MET A 100 -20.19 -13.94 5.01
C MET A 100 -20.51 -14.64 3.70
N GLU A 101 -20.82 -13.86 2.67
CA GLU A 101 -21.07 -14.37 1.31
C GLU A 101 -19.73 -14.71 0.61
N ASP A 102 -19.77 -15.69 -0.29
CA ASP A 102 -18.58 -16.11 -1.07
C ASP A 102 -17.94 -14.95 -1.84
N ALA A 103 -18.76 -14.01 -2.34
CA ALA A 103 -18.28 -12.81 -3.01
C ALA A 103 -17.52 -11.88 -2.06
N GLN A 104 -18.03 -11.67 -0.83
CA GLN A 104 -17.34 -10.85 0.18
C GLN A 104 -15.97 -11.45 0.55
N TRP A 105 -15.88 -12.76 0.64
CA TRP A 105 -14.61 -13.44 0.86
C TRP A 105 -13.68 -13.27 -0.35
N SER A 106 -14.12 -13.69 -1.53
CA SER A 106 -13.27 -13.76 -2.72
C SER A 106 -12.81 -12.39 -3.19
N ASP A 107 -13.65 -11.36 -3.18
CA ASP A 107 -13.29 -10.01 -3.59
C ASP A 107 -12.27 -9.37 -2.63
N VAL A 108 -12.43 -9.59 -1.32
CA VAL A 108 -11.46 -9.11 -0.33
C VAL A 108 -10.11 -9.82 -0.48
N ILE A 109 -10.08 -11.15 -0.64
CA ILE A 109 -8.83 -11.89 -0.86
C ILE A 109 -8.17 -11.42 -2.17
N ARG A 110 -8.91 -11.37 -3.25
CA ARG A 110 -8.42 -10.96 -4.57
C ARG A 110 -7.80 -9.55 -4.53
N THR A 111 -8.48 -8.60 -3.91
CA THR A 111 -8.02 -7.20 -3.90
C THR A 111 -6.90 -6.95 -2.89
N ASN A 112 -6.92 -7.60 -1.71
CA ASN A 112 -5.96 -7.30 -0.63
C ASN A 112 -4.75 -8.25 -0.58
N LEU A 113 -4.87 -9.47 -1.15
CA LEU A 113 -3.80 -10.48 -1.10
C LEU A 113 -3.24 -10.79 -2.49
N ASP A 114 -4.12 -11.20 -3.45
CA ASP A 114 -3.63 -11.61 -4.76
C ASP A 114 -2.99 -10.44 -5.52
N SER A 115 -3.50 -9.22 -5.32
CA SER A 115 -2.94 -8.00 -5.89
C SER A 115 -1.46 -7.79 -5.52
N PHE A 116 -1.05 -8.14 -4.28
CA PHE A 116 0.35 -8.11 -3.89
C PHE A 116 1.21 -8.94 -4.87
N PHE A 117 0.78 -10.16 -5.15
CA PHE A 117 1.49 -11.05 -6.06
C PHE A 117 1.47 -10.52 -7.50
N TYR A 118 0.32 -10.08 -8.01
CA TYR A 118 0.20 -9.62 -9.39
C TYR A 118 1.07 -8.40 -9.68
N VAL A 119 0.98 -7.37 -8.84
CA VAL A 119 1.72 -6.12 -9.02
C VAL A 119 3.21 -6.32 -8.74
N THR A 120 3.54 -6.93 -7.60
CA THR A 120 4.92 -7.09 -7.17
C THR A 120 5.74 -7.89 -8.17
N ARG A 121 5.18 -8.98 -8.72
CA ARG A 121 5.88 -9.83 -9.68
C ARG A 121 6.30 -9.10 -10.96
N VAL A 122 5.46 -8.18 -11.45
CA VAL A 122 5.78 -7.39 -12.65
C VAL A 122 6.90 -6.38 -12.35
N VAL A 123 6.79 -5.70 -11.21
CA VAL A 123 7.74 -4.64 -10.81
C VAL A 123 9.11 -5.22 -10.41
N LEU A 124 9.13 -6.38 -9.78
CA LEU A 124 10.31 -6.99 -9.18
C LEU A 124 11.43 -7.25 -10.20
N ASN A 125 11.10 -7.59 -11.44
CA ASN A 125 12.11 -7.86 -12.46
C ASN A 125 13.04 -6.65 -12.70
N GLY A 126 12.47 -5.45 -12.81
CA GLY A 126 13.24 -4.21 -12.94
C GLY A 126 14.12 -3.93 -11.73
N MET A 127 13.62 -4.16 -10.52
CA MET A 127 14.39 -4.00 -9.28
C MET A 127 15.56 -4.98 -9.20
N LEU A 128 15.37 -6.25 -9.59
CA LEU A 128 16.42 -7.27 -9.61
C LEU A 128 17.55 -6.92 -10.61
N LEU A 129 17.19 -6.45 -11.81
CA LEU A 129 18.17 -6.03 -12.82
C LEU A 129 18.99 -4.82 -12.36
N ARG A 130 18.36 -3.85 -11.70
CA ARG A 130 19.02 -2.63 -11.19
C ARG A 130 19.69 -2.83 -9.82
N LYS A 131 19.50 -3.99 -9.18
CA LYS A 131 19.98 -4.32 -7.81
C LYS A 131 19.60 -3.25 -6.77
N TYR A 132 18.40 -2.71 -6.90
CA TYR A 132 17.83 -1.74 -5.99
C TYR A 132 16.31 -1.75 -6.07
N GLY A 133 15.66 -1.72 -4.92
CA GLY A 133 14.21 -1.61 -4.83
C GLY A 133 13.72 -1.43 -3.39
N ARG A 134 12.55 -0.85 -3.25
CA ARG A 134 11.83 -0.67 -1.99
C ARG A 134 10.38 -1.12 -2.18
N ILE A 135 9.99 -2.16 -1.48
CA ILE A 135 8.61 -2.66 -1.50
C ILE A 135 8.02 -2.44 -0.12
N ILE A 136 6.95 -1.66 -0.03
CA ILE A 136 6.26 -1.34 1.21
C ILE A 136 4.80 -1.78 1.07
N ASN A 137 4.36 -2.67 1.95
CA ASN A 137 3.01 -3.20 1.96
C ASN A 137 2.18 -2.51 3.05
N VAL A 138 1.07 -1.86 2.69
CA VAL A 138 0.12 -1.31 3.65
C VAL A 138 -0.81 -2.43 4.09
N VAL A 139 -0.50 -3.01 5.25
CA VAL A 139 -1.30 -4.05 5.85
C VAL A 139 -2.32 -3.45 6.83
N SER A 140 -2.54 -4.03 7.97
CA SER A 140 -3.47 -3.52 8.98
C SER A 140 -3.18 -4.15 10.34
N LEU A 141 -3.57 -3.47 11.39
CA LEU A 141 -3.69 -4.05 12.72
C LEU A 141 -4.54 -5.34 12.71
N ALA A 142 -5.59 -5.41 11.87
CA ALA A 142 -6.42 -6.60 11.71
C ALA A 142 -5.63 -7.82 11.22
N GLY A 143 -4.58 -7.63 10.44
CA GLY A 143 -3.66 -8.70 10.01
C GLY A 143 -2.72 -9.20 11.12
N LEU A 144 -2.50 -8.41 12.17
CA LEU A 144 -1.65 -8.76 13.31
C LEU A 144 -2.42 -9.51 14.40
N LYS A 145 -3.59 -8.98 14.81
CA LYS A 145 -4.34 -9.51 15.95
C LYS A 145 -5.64 -10.24 15.59
N GLY A 146 -6.09 -10.13 14.33
CA GLY A 146 -7.45 -10.50 13.95
C GLY A 146 -8.50 -9.50 14.42
N GLN A 147 -9.62 -9.43 13.72
CA GLN A 147 -10.75 -8.58 14.08
C GLN A 147 -12.06 -9.33 13.82
N ALA A 148 -12.94 -9.39 14.82
CA ALA A 148 -14.28 -9.99 14.65
C ALA A 148 -15.04 -9.28 13.53
N GLY A 149 -15.71 -10.05 12.67
CA GLY A 149 -16.39 -9.56 11.46
C GLY A 149 -15.48 -9.31 10.26
N GLN A 150 -14.17 -9.49 10.40
CA GLN A 150 -13.17 -9.25 9.34
C GLN A 150 -12.32 -10.49 9.06
N THR A 151 -12.90 -11.67 9.05
CA THR A 151 -12.13 -12.90 8.85
C THR A 151 -11.43 -12.91 7.49
N ASN A 152 -12.10 -12.48 6.41
CA ASN A 152 -11.54 -12.29 5.07
C ASN A 152 -10.41 -11.26 5.05
N TYR A 153 -10.64 -10.07 5.58
CA TYR A 153 -9.68 -8.96 5.60
C TYR A 153 -8.46 -9.28 6.48
N SER A 154 -8.70 -9.85 7.67
CA SER A 154 -7.62 -10.28 8.56
C SER A 154 -6.76 -11.36 7.93
N ALA A 155 -7.35 -12.37 7.28
CA ALA A 155 -6.64 -13.41 6.56
C ALA A 155 -5.79 -12.84 5.42
N ALA A 156 -6.35 -11.93 4.59
CA ALA A 156 -5.64 -11.29 3.50
C ALA A 156 -4.44 -10.47 4.01
N LYS A 157 -4.63 -9.62 5.01
CA LYS A 157 -3.55 -8.78 5.54
C LYS A 157 -2.49 -9.58 6.29
N ALA A 158 -2.86 -10.65 6.99
CA ALA A 158 -1.91 -11.61 7.58
C ALA A 158 -1.12 -12.37 6.50
N GLY A 159 -1.77 -12.75 5.40
CA GLY A 159 -1.11 -13.35 4.24
C GLY A 159 -0.03 -12.44 3.64
N VAL A 160 -0.33 -11.14 3.48
CA VAL A 160 0.67 -10.16 3.00
C VAL A 160 1.81 -9.99 3.99
N ILE A 161 1.58 -10.07 5.31
CA ILE A 161 2.66 -10.05 6.32
C ILE A 161 3.59 -11.26 6.13
N GLY A 162 3.06 -12.44 5.93
CA GLY A 162 3.84 -13.64 5.63
C GLY A 162 4.64 -13.51 4.34
N ALA A 163 3.98 -13.04 3.27
CA ALA A 163 4.59 -12.81 1.97
C ALA A 163 5.69 -11.72 2.02
N THR A 164 5.53 -10.67 2.82
CA THR A 164 6.55 -9.63 3.06
C THR A 164 7.84 -10.25 3.57
N LYS A 165 7.75 -11.11 4.60
CA LYS A 165 8.92 -11.77 5.23
C LYS A 165 9.60 -12.75 4.28
N ALA A 166 8.82 -13.55 3.57
CA ALA A 166 9.34 -14.52 2.61
C ALA A 166 10.08 -13.83 1.46
N LEU A 167 9.44 -12.83 0.83
CA LEU A 167 10.05 -12.08 -0.28
C LEU A 167 11.30 -11.31 0.17
N ALA A 168 11.30 -10.73 1.37
CA ALA A 168 12.48 -10.05 1.91
C ALA A 168 13.71 -10.99 1.97
N ALA A 169 13.52 -12.25 2.37
CA ALA A 169 14.58 -13.26 2.40
C ALA A 169 15.08 -13.64 0.99
N GLU A 170 14.18 -13.66 0.00
CA GLU A 170 14.55 -14.01 -1.39
C GLU A 170 15.39 -12.91 -2.04
N VAL A 171 15.04 -11.62 -1.82
CA VAL A 171 15.57 -10.51 -2.61
C VAL A 171 16.60 -9.63 -1.88
N GLY A 172 16.79 -9.82 -0.58
CA GLY A 172 17.66 -8.95 0.24
C GLY A 172 19.10 -8.86 -0.29
N ARG A 173 19.66 -9.98 -0.79
CA ARG A 173 21.00 -10.00 -1.41
C ARG A 173 21.11 -9.13 -2.69
N HIS A 174 20.00 -8.70 -3.26
CA HIS A 174 19.94 -7.86 -4.45
C HIS A 174 19.74 -6.37 -4.12
N GLY A 175 19.91 -5.95 -2.86
CA GLY A 175 19.74 -4.56 -2.44
C GLY A 175 18.28 -4.10 -2.40
N ILE A 176 17.33 -5.05 -2.40
CA ILE A 176 15.89 -4.80 -2.33
C ILE A 176 15.42 -5.04 -0.90
N THR A 177 14.70 -4.08 -0.31
CA THR A 177 14.05 -4.26 0.98
C THR A 177 12.54 -4.43 0.79
N VAL A 178 11.95 -5.30 1.61
CA VAL A 178 10.50 -5.56 1.62
C VAL A 178 10.00 -5.43 3.05
N ASN A 179 9.16 -4.44 3.30
CA ASN A 179 8.61 -4.15 4.62
C ASN A 179 7.10 -3.95 4.56
N ALA A 180 6.45 -3.94 5.71
CA ALA A 180 5.05 -3.60 5.83
C ALA A 180 4.86 -2.49 6.86
N VAL A 181 3.82 -1.69 6.68
CA VAL A 181 3.27 -0.80 7.71
C VAL A 181 1.90 -1.31 8.10
N ALA A 182 1.60 -1.35 9.40
CA ALA A 182 0.35 -1.84 9.96
C ALA A 182 -0.41 -0.69 10.65
N PRO A 183 -1.20 0.10 9.90
CA PRO A 183 -2.01 1.16 10.49
C PRO A 183 -3.08 0.61 11.43
N GLY A 184 -3.39 1.39 12.46
CA GLY A 184 -4.59 1.24 13.28
C GLY A 184 -5.77 2.00 12.68
N PHE A 185 -6.51 2.73 13.54
CA PHE A 185 -7.59 3.62 13.07
C PHE A 185 -6.99 4.93 12.56
N ILE A 186 -7.13 5.16 11.25
CA ILE A 186 -6.64 6.35 10.53
C ILE A 186 -7.83 7.09 9.93
N HIS A 187 -7.87 8.41 10.01
CA HIS A 187 -8.89 9.25 9.38
C HIS A 187 -8.88 9.09 7.86
N THR A 188 -9.79 8.28 7.34
CA THR A 188 -9.98 8.01 5.90
C THR A 188 -11.45 7.65 5.67
N ASP A 189 -11.88 7.56 4.42
CA ASP A 189 -13.23 7.09 4.04
C ASP A 189 -13.55 5.71 4.68
N MET A 190 -12.55 4.84 4.88
CA MET A 190 -12.75 3.53 5.50
C MET A 190 -13.16 3.60 6.98
N THR A 191 -12.89 4.69 7.65
CA THR A 191 -13.24 4.92 9.06
C THR A 191 -14.34 5.96 9.25
N GLU A 192 -14.84 6.51 8.15
CA GLU A 192 -15.97 7.42 8.16
C GLU A 192 -17.21 6.76 8.77
N GLY A 193 -17.94 7.47 9.62
CA GLY A 193 -19.11 6.95 10.33
C GLY A 193 -18.80 6.09 11.57
N MET A 194 -17.54 5.75 11.86
CA MET A 194 -17.17 5.07 13.09
C MET A 194 -17.31 6.03 14.30
N ASN A 195 -17.77 5.50 15.44
CA ASN A 195 -17.83 6.27 16.67
C ASN A 195 -16.44 6.49 17.29
N GLU A 196 -15.76 7.54 16.83
CA GLU A 196 -14.41 7.85 17.31
C GLU A 196 -14.37 8.06 18.83
N LYS A 197 -15.41 8.60 19.46
CA LYS A 197 -15.46 8.84 20.92
C LYS A 197 -15.33 7.55 21.71
N GLU A 198 -15.90 6.45 21.22
CA GLU A 198 -15.82 5.14 21.86
C GLU A 198 -14.50 4.44 21.54
N ILE A 199 -14.03 4.55 20.30
CA ILE A 199 -12.83 3.82 19.85
C ILE A 199 -11.55 4.46 20.43
N LYS A 200 -11.44 5.79 20.45
CA LYS A 200 -10.23 6.46 20.93
C LYS A 200 -9.88 6.18 22.38
N VAL A 201 -10.85 5.78 23.23
CA VAL A 201 -10.56 5.41 24.62
C VAL A 201 -9.76 4.11 24.74
N LEU A 202 -9.76 3.29 23.67
CA LEU A 202 -8.96 2.06 23.59
C LEU A 202 -7.55 2.34 23.07
N ILE A 203 -7.34 3.50 22.44
CA ILE A 203 -6.04 3.88 21.84
C ILE A 203 -5.23 4.65 22.91
N PRO A 204 -4.02 4.22 23.26
CA PRO A 204 -3.19 4.93 24.25
C PRO A 204 -2.98 6.42 23.94
N VAL A 205 -2.73 6.79 22.66
CA VAL A 205 -2.60 8.21 22.25
C VAL A 205 -3.94 8.96 22.11
N ARG A 206 -5.08 8.28 22.40
CA ARG A 206 -6.42 8.88 22.53
C ARG A 206 -6.96 9.61 21.29
N ARG A 207 -6.52 9.27 20.11
CA ARG A 207 -7.05 9.76 18.84
C ARG A 207 -6.86 8.76 17.71
N PHE A 208 -7.55 8.97 16.61
CA PHE A 208 -7.19 8.34 15.33
C PHE A 208 -5.90 8.95 14.80
N GLY A 209 -5.16 8.17 14.02
CA GLY A 209 -4.01 8.67 13.27
C GLY A 209 -4.44 9.44 12.02
N LEU A 210 -3.50 10.16 11.44
CA LEU A 210 -3.67 10.87 10.17
C LEU A 210 -3.02 10.06 9.04
N PRO A 211 -3.52 10.15 7.80
CA PRO A 211 -2.88 9.54 6.63
C PRO A 211 -1.39 9.90 6.49
N GLU A 212 -1.04 11.14 6.82
CA GLU A 212 0.32 11.67 6.77
C GLU A 212 1.26 10.94 7.76
N GLU A 213 0.77 10.53 8.92
CA GLU A 213 1.57 9.77 9.91
C GLU A 213 1.95 8.38 9.37
N VAL A 214 1.10 7.78 8.54
CA VAL A 214 1.43 6.53 7.80
C VAL A 214 2.39 6.84 6.66
N ALA A 215 2.14 7.92 5.91
CA ALA A 215 2.96 8.31 4.77
C ALA A 215 4.41 8.61 5.16
N PHE A 216 4.67 9.29 6.29
CA PHE A 216 6.02 9.51 6.81
C PHE A 216 6.78 8.22 7.07
N ALA A 217 6.12 7.21 7.64
CA ALA A 217 6.74 5.91 7.85
C ALA A 217 7.05 5.19 6.53
N VAL A 218 6.15 5.28 5.54
CA VAL A 218 6.38 4.76 4.19
C VAL A 218 7.54 5.49 3.51
N GLY A 219 7.59 6.83 3.58
CA GLY A 219 8.67 7.65 3.04
C GLY A 219 10.03 7.30 3.66
N PHE A 220 10.07 7.08 4.98
CA PHE A 220 11.27 6.60 5.66
C PHE A 220 11.72 5.23 5.13
N LEU A 221 10.82 4.25 5.06
CA LEU A 221 11.12 2.90 4.57
C LEU A 221 11.51 2.89 3.08
N ALA A 222 11.00 3.81 2.29
CA ALA A 222 11.36 4.00 0.88
C ALA A 222 12.76 4.62 0.71
N SER A 223 13.27 5.31 1.72
CA SER A 223 14.54 6.04 1.63
C SER A 223 15.76 5.12 1.67
N PRO A 224 16.93 5.56 1.16
CA PRO A 224 18.21 4.86 1.32
C PRO A 224 18.62 4.67 2.78
N ARG A 225 18.12 5.50 3.70
CA ARG A 225 18.44 5.44 5.15
C ARG A 225 17.89 4.18 5.80
N ALA A 226 16.83 3.56 5.23
CA ALA A 226 16.23 2.31 5.69
C ALA A 226 16.85 1.06 5.02
N SER A 227 18.02 1.16 4.41
CA SER A 227 18.63 0.08 3.61
C SER A 227 18.95 -1.19 4.40
N TYR A 228 19.01 -1.14 5.73
CA TYR A 228 19.23 -2.30 6.60
C TYR A 228 17.95 -2.77 7.33
N ILE A 229 16.79 -2.21 6.94
CA ILE A 229 15.47 -2.58 7.47
C ILE A 229 14.74 -3.38 6.39
N THR A 230 14.53 -4.68 6.62
CA THR A 230 13.77 -5.56 5.73
C THR A 230 13.07 -6.65 6.54
N ALA A 231 11.99 -7.21 6.02
CA ALA A 231 11.10 -8.17 6.69
C ALA A 231 10.36 -7.61 7.93
N GLU A 232 10.37 -6.29 8.14
CA GLU A 232 9.77 -5.64 9.30
C GLU A 232 8.29 -5.30 9.05
N VAL A 233 7.49 -5.35 10.11
CA VAL A 233 6.10 -4.90 10.13
C VAL A 233 5.96 -3.78 11.15
N LEU A 234 6.06 -2.54 10.68
CA LEU A 234 6.01 -1.36 11.52
C LEU A 234 4.57 -1.01 11.91
N SER A 235 4.24 -1.15 13.18
CA SER A 235 2.92 -0.79 13.70
C SER A 235 2.76 0.74 13.80
N ILE A 236 1.67 1.28 13.21
CA ILE A 236 1.31 2.71 13.27
C ILE A 236 -0.12 2.80 13.80
N ASN A 237 -0.29 2.56 15.09
CA ASN A 237 -1.63 2.32 15.67
C ASN A 237 -1.86 3.06 17.01
N GLY A 238 -1.01 4.02 17.37
CA GLY A 238 -1.13 4.78 18.60
C GLY A 238 -0.99 3.95 19.88
N GLY A 239 -0.33 2.79 19.80
CA GLY A 239 -0.14 1.87 20.93
C GLY A 239 -1.34 0.92 21.17
N LEU A 240 -2.32 0.88 20.26
CA LEU A 240 -3.50 0.01 20.40
C LEU A 240 -3.12 -1.48 20.43
N TYR A 241 -2.00 -1.84 19.82
CA TYR A 241 -1.47 -3.20 19.81
C TYR A 241 0.06 -3.16 19.59
N SER A 242 0.76 -4.01 20.34
CA SER A 242 2.22 -4.19 20.29
C SER A 242 2.58 -5.67 20.20
#